data_01d9a483f2c993090070fb8de3b7e519
#
_entry.id   01d9a483f2c993090070fb8de3b7e519
#
_cell.length_a   1.000
_cell.length_b   1.000
_cell.length_c   1.000
_cell.angle_alpha   90.00
_cell.angle_beta   90.00
_cell.angle_gamma   90.00
#
_symmetry.space_group_name_H-M   'P 1'
#
loop_
_entity.id
_entity.type
_entity.pdbx_description
1 polymer ?
#
loop_
_entity_poly.entity_id
_entity_poly.type
_entity_poly.pdbx_seq_one_letter_code
_entity_poly.pdbx_strand_id
1 'polypeptide(L)'
;MIEGVSIITHLFLRATLLVFCLSTSSLLQAQLNIYSHRHYDSDKILFKKFTDQTGIEINVVKGSADQLIQRLISEGENSPADILLTVDAGRLHRAKEAGVLQPIRSRTLYRNIPASLRDPDNQWFGLTVRARVIVFSKDRVDSNELSTYEDLANSKWKGRIAVRSSSNIYNQSLMASLIEANGKRKALSWAKSVRKNMARAPRGSDRDQARAVASGIADIAIMNTYYIG
;
A
#
# COMPACT_ATOMS: atom_id res chain seq x y z
N MET A 1 5.46 -66.26 -42.04
CA MET A 1 4.24 -65.61 -41.51
C MET A 1 4.45 -65.04 -40.09
N ILE A 2 5.69 -64.80 -39.64
CA ILE A 2 6.00 -64.32 -38.27
C ILE A 2 6.57 -62.87 -38.26
N GLU A 3 7.14 -62.38 -39.35
CA GLU A 3 7.70 -61.03 -39.44
C GLU A 3 6.65 -59.88 -39.53
N GLY A 4 5.47 -60.10 -40.07
CA GLY A 4 4.45 -59.10 -40.22
C GLY A 4 3.76 -58.69 -38.93
N VAL A 5 3.71 -59.57 -37.91
CA VAL A 5 3.07 -59.28 -36.62
C VAL A 5 3.93 -58.35 -35.76
N SER A 6 5.27 -58.45 -35.87
CA SER A 6 6.22 -57.62 -35.10
C SER A 6 6.15 -56.12 -35.51
N ILE A 7 6.01 -55.85 -36.83
CA ILE A 7 6.02 -54.47 -37.34
C ILE A 7 4.73 -53.75 -36.94
N ILE A 8 3.59 -54.44 -36.98
CA ILE A 8 2.30 -53.87 -36.60
C ILE A 8 2.25 -53.55 -35.11
N THR A 9 2.79 -54.43 -34.25
CA THR A 9 2.83 -54.20 -32.80
C THR A 9 3.74 -53.03 -32.43
N HIS A 10 4.87 -52.83 -33.08
CA HIS A 10 5.73 -51.66 -32.88
C HIS A 10 5.13 -50.36 -33.41
N LEU A 11 4.33 -50.38 -34.44
CA LEU A 11 3.64 -49.21 -34.99
C LEU A 11 2.53 -48.77 -34.05
N PHE A 12 1.75 -49.70 -33.50
CA PHE A 12 0.69 -49.38 -32.51
C PHE A 12 1.29 -48.88 -31.20
N LEU A 13 2.40 -49.46 -30.71
CA LEU A 13 3.04 -49.03 -29.51
C LEU A 13 3.63 -47.62 -29.64
N ARG A 14 4.20 -47.25 -30.79
CA ARG A 14 4.71 -45.88 -31.06
C ARG A 14 3.59 -44.88 -31.23
N ALA A 15 2.46 -45.24 -31.89
CA ALA A 15 1.31 -44.39 -31.99
C ALA A 15 0.63 -44.11 -30.63
N THR A 16 0.55 -45.13 -29.76
CA THR A 16 0.00 -44.96 -28.40
C THR A 16 0.92 -44.11 -27.51
N LEU A 17 2.24 -44.21 -27.64
CA LEU A 17 3.18 -43.35 -26.91
C LEU A 17 3.13 -41.89 -27.35
N LEU A 18 2.93 -41.62 -28.67
CA LEU A 18 2.78 -40.27 -29.19
C LEU A 18 1.47 -39.61 -28.74
N VAL A 19 0.39 -40.34 -28.66
CA VAL A 19 -0.90 -39.85 -28.16
C VAL A 19 -0.86 -39.58 -26.66
N PHE A 20 -0.11 -40.39 -25.89
CA PHE A 20 0.05 -40.16 -24.45
C PHE A 20 0.93 -38.93 -24.11
N CYS A 21 1.92 -38.62 -24.96
CA CYS A 21 2.73 -37.39 -24.79
C CYS A 21 1.97 -36.10 -25.15
N LEU A 22 0.93 -36.16 -25.99
CA LEU A 22 0.13 -35.01 -26.36
C LEU A 22 -0.95 -34.64 -25.30
N SER A 23 -1.29 -35.57 -24.41
CA SER A 23 -2.36 -35.36 -23.42
C SER A 23 -1.89 -34.78 -22.07
N THR A 24 -0.59 -34.53 -21.87
CA THR A 24 -0.05 -33.93 -20.65
C THR A 24 0.34 -32.47 -20.80
N SER A 25 -0.24 -31.75 -21.75
CA SER A 25 -0.21 -30.29 -21.71
C SER A 25 -1.04 -29.85 -20.52
N SER A 26 -0.47 -29.94 -19.31
CA SER A 26 -0.99 -29.19 -18.18
C SER A 26 -1.02 -27.75 -18.63
N LEU A 27 -2.22 -27.22 -18.88
CA LEU A 27 -2.40 -25.77 -19.03
C LEU A 27 -1.81 -25.17 -17.76
N LEU A 28 -0.58 -24.67 -17.83
CA LEU A 28 -0.02 -23.81 -16.79
C LEU A 28 -0.94 -22.60 -16.80
N GLN A 29 -1.96 -22.66 -15.95
CA GLN A 29 -2.87 -21.53 -15.80
C GLN A 29 -2.03 -20.37 -15.26
N ALA A 30 -1.94 -19.29 -16.03
CA ALA A 30 -1.19 -18.13 -15.61
C ALA A 30 -1.78 -17.64 -14.29
N GLN A 31 -0.93 -17.46 -13.29
CA GLN A 31 -1.30 -16.99 -11.95
C GLN A 31 -0.53 -15.72 -11.65
N LEU A 32 -1.23 -14.73 -11.08
CA LEU A 32 -0.64 -13.48 -10.61
C LEU A 32 -0.62 -13.46 -9.07
N ASN A 33 0.56 -13.37 -8.49
CA ASN A 33 0.76 -13.36 -7.04
C ASN A 33 0.89 -11.92 -6.51
N ILE A 34 -0.04 -11.51 -5.66
CA ILE A 34 -0.08 -10.17 -5.07
C ILE A 34 0.23 -10.24 -3.58
N TYR A 35 1.32 -9.60 -3.15
CA TYR A 35 1.58 -9.35 -1.73
C TYR A 35 0.84 -8.07 -1.32
N SER A 36 -0.22 -8.20 -0.50
CA SER A 36 -1.13 -7.11 -0.20
C SER A 36 -1.24 -6.80 1.29
N HIS A 37 -0.96 -5.53 1.63
CA HIS A 37 -1.30 -4.96 2.94
C HIS A 37 -2.75 -4.44 3.00
N ARG A 38 -3.46 -4.42 1.89
CA ARG A 38 -4.83 -3.90 1.80
C ARG A 38 -5.84 -4.96 2.26
N HIS A 39 -6.98 -4.50 2.78
CA HIS A 39 -8.03 -5.36 3.36
C HIS A 39 -9.44 -4.94 2.96
N TYR A 40 -9.59 -4.16 1.88
CA TYR A 40 -10.89 -3.66 1.42
C TYR A 40 -11.59 -4.68 0.52
N ASP A 41 -12.92 -4.81 0.66
CA ASP A 41 -13.72 -5.69 -0.18
C ASP A 41 -13.76 -5.23 -1.64
N SER A 42 -13.61 -3.93 -1.89
CA SER A 42 -13.45 -3.38 -3.24
C SER A 42 -12.29 -3.99 -4.03
N ASP A 43 -11.23 -4.40 -3.36
CA ASP A 43 -10.08 -5.03 -4.02
C ASP A 43 -10.47 -6.41 -4.55
N LYS A 44 -11.31 -7.17 -3.85
CA LYS A 44 -11.82 -8.48 -4.30
C LYS A 44 -12.64 -8.34 -5.60
N ILE A 45 -13.46 -7.28 -5.70
CA ILE A 45 -14.26 -7.00 -6.89
C ILE A 45 -13.35 -6.70 -8.10
N LEU A 46 -12.29 -5.89 -7.89
CA LEU A 46 -11.32 -5.57 -8.92
C LEU A 46 -10.54 -6.80 -9.38
N PHE A 47 -10.10 -7.64 -8.45
CA PHE A 47 -9.38 -8.87 -8.75
C PHE A 47 -10.26 -9.86 -9.53
N LYS A 48 -11.52 -10.04 -9.08
CA LYS A 48 -12.47 -10.87 -9.83
C LYS A 48 -12.70 -10.36 -11.25
N LYS A 49 -12.90 -9.06 -11.42
CA LYS A 49 -13.06 -8.46 -12.75
C LYS A 49 -11.85 -8.69 -13.65
N PHE A 50 -10.63 -8.64 -13.09
CA PHE A 50 -9.41 -8.93 -13.84
C PHE A 50 -9.38 -10.41 -14.28
N THR A 51 -9.63 -11.34 -13.35
CA THR A 51 -9.71 -12.77 -13.68
C THR A 51 -10.78 -13.07 -14.74
N ASP A 52 -11.99 -12.50 -14.60
CA ASP A 52 -13.08 -12.66 -15.57
C ASP A 52 -12.70 -12.16 -16.98
N GLN A 53 -11.89 -11.12 -17.08
CA GLN A 53 -11.48 -10.52 -18.35
C GLN A 53 -10.26 -11.18 -19.01
N THR A 54 -9.37 -11.76 -18.21
CA THR A 54 -8.06 -12.24 -18.69
C THR A 54 -7.89 -13.75 -18.60
N GLY A 55 -8.71 -14.44 -17.81
CA GLY A 55 -8.51 -15.84 -17.44
C GLY A 55 -7.33 -16.08 -16.49
N ILE A 56 -6.65 -15.01 -16.03
CA ILE A 56 -5.50 -15.11 -15.11
C ILE A 56 -6.01 -15.12 -13.68
N GLU A 57 -5.70 -16.18 -12.94
CA GLU A 57 -6.04 -16.30 -11.53
C GLU A 57 -5.17 -15.38 -10.65
N ILE A 58 -5.78 -14.76 -9.64
CA ILE A 58 -5.05 -13.91 -8.67
C ILE A 58 -4.94 -14.63 -7.33
N ASN A 59 -3.71 -14.84 -6.89
CA ASN A 59 -3.37 -15.31 -5.56
C ASN A 59 -2.94 -14.13 -4.68
N VAL A 60 -3.60 -13.94 -3.52
CA VAL A 60 -3.31 -12.82 -2.62
C VAL A 60 -2.73 -13.30 -1.29
N VAL A 61 -1.48 -12.96 -1.05
CA VAL A 61 -0.81 -13.14 0.24
C VAL A 61 -0.97 -11.87 1.06
N LYS A 62 -1.66 -11.97 2.20
CA LYS A 62 -1.91 -10.83 3.10
C LYS A 62 -0.89 -10.76 4.22
N GLY A 63 -0.51 -9.54 4.60
CA GLY A 63 0.38 -9.27 5.72
C GLY A 63 0.48 -7.79 6.05
N SER A 64 1.19 -7.43 7.11
CA SER A 64 1.57 -6.04 7.32
C SER A 64 2.56 -5.59 6.24
N ALA A 65 2.54 -4.31 5.88
CA ALA A 65 3.39 -3.82 4.79
C ALA A 65 4.89 -4.06 5.06
N ASP A 66 5.32 -3.86 6.30
CA ASP A 66 6.72 -4.03 6.67
C ASP A 66 7.12 -5.53 6.64
N GLN A 67 6.23 -6.45 7.06
CA GLN A 67 6.45 -7.90 6.93
C GLN A 67 6.54 -8.34 5.47
N LEU A 68 5.66 -7.82 4.59
CA LEU A 68 5.69 -8.18 3.17
C LEU A 68 6.94 -7.67 2.47
N ILE A 69 7.43 -6.46 2.82
CA ILE A 69 8.70 -5.94 2.30
C ILE A 69 9.87 -6.80 2.79
N GLN A 70 9.91 -7.16 4.07
CA GLN A 70 10.95 -8.04 4.60
C GLN A 70 10.92 -9.43 3.96
N ARG A 71 9.72 -9.94 3.68
CA ARG A 71 9.55 -11.20 2.97
C ARG A 71 10.12 -11.15 1.55
N LEU A 72 9.82 -10.08 0.78
CA LEU A 72 10.40 -9.85 -0.55
C LEU A 72 11.93 -9.79 -0.50
N ILE A 73 12.51 -9.11 0.49
CA ILE A 73 13.97 -9.04 0.70
C ILE A 73 14.54 -10.44 0.95
N SER A 74 13.89 -11.24 1.79
CA SER A 74 14.36 -12.59 2.15
C SER A 74 14.21 -13.58 1.01
N GLU A 75 13.18 -13.47 0.20
CA GLU A 75 12.93 -14.32 -0.97
C GLU A 75 13.86 -13.96 -2.14
N GLY A 76 14.25 -12.67 -2.25
CA GLY A 76 15.12 -12.16 -3.30
C GLY A 76 14.58 -12.48 -4.70
N GLU A 77 15.45 -12.96 -5.59
CA GLU A 77 15.09 -13.33 -6.97
C GLU A 77 14.15 -14.54 -7.05
N ASN A 78 14.02 -15.31 -5.99
CA ASN A 78 13.10 -16.45 -5.92
C ASN A 78 11.72 -16.08 -5.40
N SER A 79 11.44 -14.80 -5.20
CA SER A 79 10.10 -14.36 -4.74
C SER A 79 9.04 -14.76 -5.76
N PRO A 80 7.95 -15.41 -5.33
CA PRO A 80 6.82 -15.70 -6.20
C PRO A 80 5.94 -14.46 -6.43
N ALA A 81 6.19 -13.34 -5.77
CA ALA A 81 5.36 -12.16 -5.86
C ALA A 81 5.59 -11.37 -7.15
N ASP A 82 4.53 -11.13 -7.89
CA ASP A 82 4.53 -10.28 -9.09
C ASP A 82 4.24 -8.80 -8.73
N ILE A 83 3.42 -8.58 -7.69
CA ILE A 83 2.98 -7.22 -7.30
C ILE A 83 3.03 -7.07 -5.77
N LEU A 84 3.62 -5.94 -5.32
CA LEU A 84 3.46 -5.45 -3.96
C LEU A 84 2.38 -4.35 -3.93
N LEU A 85 1.26 -4.62 -3.27
CA LEU A 85 0.16 -3.68 -3.09
C LEU A 85 0.13 -3.16 -1.66
N THR A 86 0.53 -1.92 -1.45
CA THR A 86 0.63 -1.31 -0.13
C THR A 86 0.01 0.09 -0.09
N VAL A 87 0.10 0.76 1.04
CA VAL A 87 -0.39 2.12 1.26
C VAL A 87 0.75 3.02 1.69
N ASP A 88 0.72 4.26 1.22
CA ASP A 88 1.69 5.30 1.51
C ASP A 88 2.98 5.23 0.68
N ALA A 89 3.35 6.37 0.09
CA ALA A 89 4.55 6.49 -0.73
C ALA A 89 5.84 6.18 0.06
N GLY A 90 5.88 6.46 1.37
CA GLY A 90 7.03 6.14 2.21
C GLY A 90 7.32 4.64 2.32
N ARG A 91 6.30 3.77 2.19
CA ARG A 91 6.51 2.31 2.11
C ARG A 91 6.99 1.87 0.75
N LEU A 92 6.45 2.46 -0.32
CA LEU A 92 6.91 2.20 -1.68
C LEU A 92 8.37 2.64 -1.87
N HIS A 93 8.74 3.79 -1.29
CA HIS A 93 10.14 4.24 -1.26
C HIS A 93 11.04 3.24 -0.53
N ARG A 94 10.64 2.74 0.64
CA ARG A 94 11.43 1.71 1.36
C ARG A 94 11.58 0.41 0.56
N ALA A 95 10.56 -0.03 -0.16
CA ALA A 95 10.66 -1.19 -1.03
C ALA A 95 11.62 -0.93 -2.21
N LYS A 96 11.61 0.27 -2.78
CA LYS A 96 12.57 0.70 -3.80
C LYS A 96 14.01 0.69 -3.27
N GLU A 97 14.27 1.33 -2.14
CA GLU A 97 15.59 1.37 -1.50
C GLU A 97 16.13 -0.02 -1.13
N ALA A 98 15.22 -0.95 -0.83
CA ALA A 98 15.57 -2.35 -0.60
C ALA A 98 15.85 -3.15 -1.89
N GLY A 99 15.70 -2.54 -3.07
CA GLY A 99 15.98 -3.18 -4.37
C GLY A 99 15.00 -4.29 -4.76
N VAL A 100 13.81 -4.35 -4.14
CA VAL A 100 12.80 -5.40 -4.41
C VAL A 100 11.78 -5.02 -5.47
N LEU A 101 11.92 -3.86 -6.09
CA LEU A 101 11.05 -3.37 -7.16
C LEU A 101 11.83 -3.25 -8.46
N GLN A 102 11.14 -3.45 -9.58
CA GLN A 102 11.70 -3.27 -10.92
C GLN A 102 10.96 -2.19 -11.71
N PRO A 103 11.62 -1.49 -12.65
CA PRO A 103 10.98 -0.50 -13.50
C PRO A 103 9.93 -1.12 -14.42
N ILE A 104 8.75 -0.50 -14.49
CA ILE A 104 7.66 -0.91 -15.39
C ILE A 104 7.43 0.16 -16.45
N ARG A 105 7.46 -0.23 -17.72
CA ARG A 105 7.13 0.64 -18.87
C ARG A 105 5.71 0.33 -19.33
N SER A 106 4.76 1.23 -19.02
CA SER A 106 3.34 1.06 -19.41
C SER A 106 2.74 2.39 -19.84
N ARG A 107 2.32 2.46 -21.10
CA ARG A 107 1.61 3.65 -21.65
C ARG A 107 0.32 3.94 -20.88
N THR A 108 -0.39 2.90 -20.43
CA THR A 108 -1.63 3.03 -19.65
C THR A 108 -1.36 3.67 -18.30
N LEU A 109 -0.33 3.21 -17.56
CA LEU A 109 0.04 3.80 -16.29
C LEU A 109 0.51 5.25 -16.44
N TYR A 110 1.33 5.54 -17.45
CA TYR A 110 1.84 6.90 -17.70
C TYR A 110 0.73 7.89 -18.07
N ARG A 111 -0.28 7.44 -18.80
CA ARG A 111 -1.42 8.28 -19.19
C ARG A 111 -2.36 8.56 -18.02
N ASN A 112 -2.55 7.57 -17.15
CA ASN A 112 -3.57 7.64 -16.10
C ASN A 112 -3.04 8.10 -14.74
N ILE A 113 -1.72 8.02 -14.50
CA ILE A 113 -1.11 8.39 -13.22
C ILE A 113 -0.17 9.57 -13.44
N PRO A 114 -0.46 10.75 -12.86
CA PRO A 114 0.41 11.91 -12.95
C PRO A 114 1.85 11.63 -12.50
N ALA A 115 2.83 12.31 -13.08
CA ALA A 115 4.24 12.14 -12.73
C ALA A 115 4.53 12.38 -11.25
N SER A 116 3.80 13.29 -10.60
CA SER A 116 3.90 13.57 -9.16
C SER A 116 3.40 12.43 -8.26
N LEU A 117 2.69 11.46 -8.82
CA LEU A 117 2.12 10.32 -8.08
C LEU A 117 2.76 8.97 -8.48
N ARG A 118 3.91 9.00 -9.12
CA ARG A 118 4.69 7.82 -9.47
C ARG A 118 6.18 8.02 -9.25
N ASP A 119 6.89 6.94 -9.12
CA ASP A 119 8.34 6.97 -9.00
C ASP A 119 9.01 7.53 -10.27
N PRO A 120 10.01 8.41 -10.15
CA PRO A 120 10.77 8.90 -11.31
C PRO A 120 11.40 7.78 -12.17
N ASP A 121 11.83 6.68 -11.53
CA ASP A 121 12.39 5.50 -12.19
C ASP A 121 11.32 4.45 -12.56
N ASN A 122 10.03 4.78 -12.38
CA ASN A 122 8.89 3.93 -12.70
C ASN A 122 8.84 2.58 -11.94
N GLN A 123 9.37 2.52 -10.74
CA GLN A 123 9.35 1.31 -9.92
C GLN A 123 8.07 1.18 -9.08
N TRP A 124 7.30 2.27 -8.89
CA TRP A 124 5.99 2.25 -8.23
C TRP A 124 5.05 3.31 -8.78
N PHE A 125 3.75 3.10 -8.58
CA PHE A 125 2.66 3.93 -9.07
C PHE A 125 1.60 4.13 -8.00
N GLY A 126 1.17 5.37 -7.77
CA GLY A 126 0.09 5.74 -6.85
C GLY A 126 -1.27 5.60 -7.54
N LEU A 127 -2.08 4.64 -7.08
CA LEU A 127 -3.41 4.36 -7.67
C LEU A 127 -4.54 5.15 -7.00
N THR A 128 -4.33 5.59 -5.75
CA THR A 128 -5.33 6.33 -4.97
C THR A 128 -4.66 7.42 -4.16
N VAL A 129 -5.38 8.51 -3.89
CA VAL A 129 -4.90 9.64 -3.10
C VAL A 129 -5.75 9.78 -1.84
N ARG A 130 -5.12 10.14 -0.74
CA ARG A 130 -5.76 10.61 0.49
C ARG A 130 -5.03 11.84 1.00
N ALA A 131 -5.75 12.71 1.68
CA ALA A 131 -5.14 13.78 2.43
C ALA A 131 -5.07 13.42 3.92
N ARG A 132 -3.99 13.87 4.57
CA ARG A 132 -3.92 13.92 6.02
C ARG A 132 -4.35 15.33 6.43
N VAL A 133 -5.35 15.44 7.29
CA VAL A 133 -6.00 16.72 7.55
C VAL A 133 -6.10 17.00 9.04
N ILE A 134 -6.28 18.27 9.38
CA ILE A 134 -6.64 18.70 10.73
C ILE A 134 -8.15 18.56 10.85
N VAL A 135 -8.61 17.90 11.90
CA VAL A 135 -10.00 17.73 12.27
C VAL A 135 -10.21 18.31 13.66
N PHE A 136 -11.30 19.04 13.85
CA PHE A 136 -11.59 19.70 15.12
C PHE A 136 -13.08 19.67 15.46
N SER A 137 -13.40 19.86 16.74
CA SER A 137 -14.76 20.05 17.22
C SER A 137 -15.26 21.45 16.85
N LYS A 138 -16.35 21.55 16.10
CA LYS A 138 -16.97 22.83 15.71
C LYS A 138 -17.45 23.64 16.92
N ASP A 139 -17.79 22.97 18.02
CA ASP A 139 -18.32 23.63 19.22
C ASP A 139 -17.23 24.21 20.12
N ARG A 140 -15.98 23.75 19.95
CA ARG A 140 -14.86 24.09 20.86
C ARG A 140 -13.68 24.79 20.19
N VAL A 141 -13.69 24.85 18.86
CA VAL A 141 -12.60 25.46 18.05
C VAL A 141 -13.23 26.31 16.96
N ASP A 142 -12.84 27.57 16.88
CA ASP A 142 -13.20 28.42 15.74
C ASP A 142 -12.37 28.01 14.51
N SER A 143 -13.03 27.76 13.40
CA SER A 143 -12.41 27.39 12.13
C SER A 143 -11.39 28.41 11.62
N ASN A 144 -11.56 29.69 11.96
CA ASN A 144 -10.65 30.77 11.58
C ASN A 144 -9.29 30.71 12.30
N GLU A 145 -9.18 29.89 13.35
CA GLU A 145 -7.95 29.74 14.14
C GLU A 145 -7.02 28.63 13.65
N LEU A 146 -7.47 27.80 12.67
CA LEU A 146 -6.73 26.64 12.15
C LEU A 146 -6.83 26.59 10.62
N SER A 147 -5.76 26.93 9.93
CA SER A 147 -5.66 26.85 8.47
C SER A 147 -4.49 26.00 8.00
N THR A 148 -3.42 25.97 8.79
CA THR A 148 -2.16 25.27 8.44
C THR A 148 -1.73 24.29 9.52
N TYR A 149 -0.79 23.43 9.20
CA TYR A 149 -0.16 22.56 10.20
C TYR A 149 0.63 23.36 11.25
N GLU A 150 1.19 24.49 10.85
CA GLU A 150 1.97 25.37 11.69
C GLU A 150 1.14 25.94 12.85
N ASP A 151 -0.14 26.18 12.64
CA ASP A 151 -1.07 26.70 13.67
C ASP A 151 -1.19 25.76 14.88
N LEU A 152 -0.99 24.45 14.69
CA LEU A 152 -1.00 23.45 15.75
C LEU A 152 0.13 23.63 16.77
N ALA A 153 1.18 24.36 16.42
CA ALA A 153 2.31 24.66 17.30
C ALA A 153 2.01 25.77 18.32
N ASN A 154 0.92 26.51 18.15
CA ASN A 154 0.53 27.59 19.06
C ASN A 154 0.20 27.01 20.45
N SER A 155 0.71 27.64 21.49
CA SER A 155 0.50 27.22 22.89
C SER A 155 -0.96 27.29 23.38
N LYS A 156 -1.83 28.03 22.71
CA LYS A 156 -3.29 28.03 22.98
C LYS A 156 -3.92 26.65 22.87
N TRP A 157 -3.30 25.73 22.13
CA TRP A 157 -3.74 24.35 21.95
C TRP A 157 -3.22 23.38 23.00
N LYS A 158 -2.56 23.88 24.07
CA LYS A 158 -2.01 23.03 25.13
C LYS A 158 -3.09 22.12 25.73
N GLY A 159 -2.83 20.79 25.71
CA GLY A 159 -3.76 19.79 26.20
C GLY A 159 -4.97 19.52 25.30
N ARG A 160 -4.97 19.99 24.04
CA ARG A 160 -6.16 19.94 23.17
C ARG A 160 -5.96 19.13 21.89
N ILE A 161 -4.76 18.60 21.62
CA ILE A 161 -4.46 17.89 20.37
C ILE A 161 -4.32 16.39 20.62
N ALA A 162 -4.99 15.57 19.79
CA ALA A 162 -4.81 14.13 19.75
C ALA A 162 -4.14 13.69 18.45
N VAL A 163 -3.10 12.86 18.57
CA VAL A 163 -2.40 12.27 17.42
C VAL A 163 -2.06 10.81 17.70
N ARG A 164 -1.90 10.02 16.67
CA ARG A 164 -1.36 8.67 16.77
C ARG A 164 0.18 8.69 16.85
N SER A 165 0.79 7.55 17.17
CA SER A 165 2.24 7.41 17.30
C SER A 165 3.02 7.88 16.08
N SER A 166 4.19 8.49 16.32
CA SER A 166 5.18 8.82 15.28
C SER A 166 5.82 7.59 14.60
N SER A 167 5.68 6.40 15.18
CA SER A 167 6.04 5.15 14.51
C SER A 167 5.13 4.81 13.32
N ASN A 168 3.96 5.45 13.23
CA ASN A 168 3.04 5.23 12.14
C ASN A 168 3.49 5.94 10.86
N ILE A 169 3.44 5.21 9.72
CA ILE A 169 3.90 5.71 8.43
C ILE A 169 3.22 7.02 8.01
N TYR A 170 1.93 7.23 8.32
CA TYR A 170 1.23 8.45 7.93
C TYR A 170 1.79 9.70 8.64
N ASN A 171 2.21 9.57 9.90
CA ASN A 171 2.87 10.66 10.61
C ASN A 171 4.33 10.85 10.17
N GLN A 172 5.00 9.78 9.75
CA GLN A 172 6.34 9.87 9.16
C GLN A 172 6.30 10.61 7.82
N SER A 173 5.34 10.27 6.96
CA SER A 173 5.14 10.95 5.67
C SER A 173 4.73 12.42 5.85
N LEU A 174 3.86 12.73 6.83
CA LEU A 174 3.56 14.12 7.19
C LEU A 174 4.82 14.86 7.64
N MET A 175 5.61 14.24 8.51
CA MET A 175 6.85 14.87 8.98
C MET A 175 7.84 15.10 7.84
N ALA A 176 7.96 14.15 6.91
CA ALA A 176 8.79 14.30 5.72
C ALA A 176 8.33 15.47 4.86
N SER A 177 7.01 15.63 4.62
CA SER A 177 6.47 16.76 3.86
C SER A 177 6.71 18.11 4.55
N LEU A 178 6.63 18.17 5.88
CA LEU A 178 6.94 19.38 6.65
C LEU A 178 8.44 19.72 6.62
N ILE A 179 9.30 18.70 6.58
CA ILE A 179 10.75 18.91 6.43
C ILE A 179 11.05 19.46 5.05
N GLU A 180 10.43 18.93 4.01
CA GLU A 180 10.60 19.40 2.63
C GLU A 180 10.12 20.85 2.47
N ALA A 181 8.93 21.16 2.98
CA ALA A 181 8.35 22.50 2.86
C ALA A 181 9.04 23.56 3.70
N ASN A 182 9.46 23.23 4.93
CA ASN A 182 9.87 24.20 5.95
C ASN A 182 11.33 24.07 6.39
N GLY A 183 12.01 22.99 5.99
CA GLY A 183 13.33 22.62 6.46
C GLY A 183 13.33 21.91 7.82
N LYS A 184 14.32 21.06 8.05
CA LYS A 184 14.45 20.16 9.22
C LYS A 184 14.33 20.88 10.57
N ARG A 185 14.94 22.06 10.70
CA ARG A 185 14.93 22.81 11.96
C ARG A 185 13.53 23.28 12.36
N LYS A 186 12.78 23.86 11.39
CA LYS A 186 11.42 24.35 11.64
C LYS A 186 10.45 23.18 11.90
N ALA A 187 10.54 22.11 11.11
CA ALA A 187 9.73 20.91 11.28
C ALA A 187 9.96 20.25 12.65
N LEU A 188 11.21 20.19 13.14
CA LEU A 188 11.53 19.69 14.48
C LEU A 188 10.94 20.59 15.58
N SER A 189 11.04 21.92 15.43
CA SER A 189 10.45 22.88 16.37
C SER A 189 8.93 22.70 16.44
N TRP A 190 8.27 22.60 15.28
CA TRP A 190 6.85 22.32 15.17
C TRP A 190 6.47 21.03 15.92
N ALA A 191 7.15 19.91 15.63
CA ALA A 191 6.86 18.63 16.28
C ALA A 191 7.01 18.71 17.82
N LYS A 192 8.02 19.41 18.32
CA LYS A 192 8.20 19.64 19.76
C LYS A 192 7.04 20.44 20.36
N SER A 193 6.54 21.46 19.66
CA SER A 193 5.42 22.30 20.12
C SER A 193 4.11 21.50 20.08
N VAL A 194 3.82 20.78 19.01
CA VAL A 194 2.65 19.89 18.92
C VAL A 194 2.67 18.84 20.03
N ARG A 195 3.84 18.26 20.35
CA ARG A 195 3.96 17.32 21.47
C ARG A 195 3.57 17.94 22.80
N LYS A 196 3.95 19.21 23.07
CA LYS A 196 3.55 19.93 24.28
C LYS A 196 2.06 20.22 24.33
N ASN A 197 1.42 20.32 23.17
CA ASN A 197 -0.01 20.62 23.01
C ASN A 197 -0.89 19.36 23.03
N MET A 198 -0.31 18.16 23.11
CA MET A 198 -1.09 16.91 23.14
C MET A 198 -1.91 16.79 24.42
N ALA A 199 -3.18 16.40 24.26
CA ALA A 199 -4.11 16.09 25.34
C ALA A 199 -3.73 14.79 26.09
N ARG A 200 -3.03 13.90 25.40
CA ARG A 200 -2.61 12.59 25.91
C ARG A 200 -1.38 12.09 25.16
N ALA A 201 -0.72 11.06 25.69
CA ALA A 201 0.33 10.35 24.95
C ALA A 201 -0.21 9.81 23.61
N PRO A 202 0.59 9.89 22.52
CA PRO A 202 0.21 9.37 21.20
C PRO A 202 -0.15 7.89 21.25
N ARG A 203 -1.34 7.51 20.78
CA ARG A 203 -1.80 6.12 20.80
C ARG A 203 -2.94 5.88 19.81
N GLY A 204 -3.20 4.61 19.51
CA GLY A 204 -4.34 4.17 18.72
C GLY A 204 -4.25 4.50 17.23
N SER A 205 -5.36 4.28 16.55
CA SER A 205 -5.57 4.54 15.11
C SER A 205 -6.12 5.95 14.87
N ASP A 206 -6.30 6.34 13.61
CA ASP A 206 -6.98 7.60 13.28
C ASP A 206 -8.44 7.61 13.79
N ARG A 207 -9.14 6.45 13.82
CA ARG A 207 -10.48 6.33 14.45
C ARG A 207 -10.46 6.66 15.94
N ASP A 208 -9.38 6.30 16.64
CA ASP A 208 -9.25 6.62 18.06
C ASP A 208 -8.96 8.10 18.29
N GLN A 209 -8.39 8.80 17.31
CA GLN A 209 -8.26 10.26 17.34
C GLN A 209 -9.62 10.91 17.08
N ALA A 210 -10.41 10.43 16.12
CA ALA A 210 -11.77 10.90 15.89
C ALA A 210 -12.65 10.75 17.14
N ARG A 211 -12.60 9.57 17.80
CA ARG A 211 -13.31 9.34 19.06
C ARG A 211 -12.85 10.27 20.18
N ALA A 212 -11.55 10.58 20.25
CA ALA A 212 -11.02 11.51 21.26
C ALA A 212 -11.58 12.93 21.07
N VAL A 213 -11.76 13.38 19.84
CA VAL A 213 -12.41 14.67 19.55
C VAL A 213 -13.89 14.60 19.87
N ALA A 214 -14.61 13.57 19.43
CA ALA A 214 -16.03 13.41 19.67
C ALA A 214 -16.38 13.32 21.18
N SER A 215 -15.52 12.68 21.98
CA SER A 215 -15.71 12.54 23.44
C SER A 215 -15.18 13.70 24.29
N GLY A 216 -14.61 14.74 23.68
CA GLY A 216 -14.05 15.89 24.39
C GLY A 216 -12.70 15.64 25.10
N ILE A 217 -12.03 14.51 24.86
CA ILE A 217 -10.66 14.25 25.35
C ILE A 217 -9.66 15.18 24.66
N ALA A 218 -9.92 15.55 23.42
CA ALA A 218 -9.17 16.51 22.66
C ALA A 218 -10.14 17.36 21.84
N ASP A 219 -9.69 18.52 21.38
CA ASP A 219 -10.51 19.37 20.52
C ASP A 219 -10.07 19.29 19.07
N ILE A 220 -8.84 18.87 18.84
CA ILE A 220 -8.18 18.83 17.54
C ILE A 220 -7.51 17.46 17.35
N ALA A 221 -7.52 16.94 16.13
CA ALA A 221 -6.79 15.75 15.77
C ALA A 221 -6.20 15.85 14.35
N ILE A 222 -5.16 15.06 14.08
CA ILE A 222 -4.61 14.84 12.74
C ILE A 222 -4.98 13.44 12.29
N MET A 223 -5.70 13.32 11.16
CA MET A 223 -6.15 12.03 10.63
C MET A 223 -6.30 12.05 9.10
N ASN A 224 -6.50 10.89 8.50
CA ASN A 224 -6.76 10.81 7.07
C ASN A 224 -8.22 11.14 6.76
N THR A 225 -8.47 11.75 5.60
CA THR A 225 -9.80 12.24 5.17
C THR A 225 -10.90 11.19 5.22
N TYR A 226 -10.61 9.94 4.89
CA TYR A 226 -11.63 8.88 4.80
C TYR A 226 -12.13 8.36 6.17
N TYR A 227 -11.70 8.96 7.27
CA TYR A 227 -12.22 8.65 8.61
C TYR A 227 -13.27 9.67 9.10
N ILE A 228 -13.62 10.67 8.27
CA ILE A 228 -14.51 11.78 8.65
C ILE A 228 -15.94 11.56 8.11
N GLY A 229 -16.14 10.56 7.24
CA GLY A 229 -17.43 10.20 6.67
C GLY A 229 -18.22 9.22 7.50
#